data_0be7a2d61b91901a2bfc41d330d5dda1
#
_entry.id   0be7a2d61b91901a2bfc41d330d5dda1
#
_cell.length_a   1.000
_cell.length_b   1.000
_cell.length_c   1.000
_cell.angle_alpha   90.00
_cell.angle_beta   90.00
_cell.angle_gamma   90.00
#
_symmetry.space_group_name_H-M   'P 1'
#
loop_
_entity.id
_entity.type
_entity.pdbx_description
1 polymer ?
#
loop_
_entity_poly.entity_id
_entity_poly.type
_entity_poly.pdbx_seq_one_letter_code
_entity_poly.pdbx_strand_id
1 'polypeptide(L)'
;MENLPKSDLLRFVERAFELAQQVIARYSSKYSKRRYNRPQHVVLLCLKVKKTTTYRALVDEVIEMPRIRGALNLNSIPAPSTLCKAFGRLEMAVWRVLLRGSLVGLALDGVTGIDASGFERAHASAHYTKRTSLTIQQLKTTLLVDTATNAVL
;
A
#
# COMPACT_ATOMS: atom_id res chain seq x y z
N MET A 1 9.74 25.43 16.92
CA MET A 1 9.93 24.35 15.92
C MET A 1 9.87 25.01 14.57
N GLU A 2 10.97 25.04 13.84
CA GLU A 2 11.02 25.58 12.48
C GLU A 2 9.98 24.88 11.60
N ASN A 3 9.23 25.68 10.86
CA ASN A 3 8.16 25.22 9.97
C ASN A 3 8.78 24.63 8.69
N LEU A 4 9.43 23.47 8.81
CA LEU A 4 10.07 22.80 7.71
C LEU A 4 9.04 22.47 6.61
N PRO A 5 9.34 22.68 5.34
CA PRO A 5 8.46 22.34 4.24
C PRO A 5 8.09 20.86 4.26
N LYS A 6 6.90 20.54 3.78
CA LYS A 6 6.46 19.14 3.66
C LYS A 6 7.19 18.48 2.49
N SER A 7 7.86 17.37 2.77
CA SER A 7 8.44 16.53 1.71
C SER A 7 7.33 15.82 0.92
N ASP A 8 7.64 15.37 -0.30
CA ASP A 8 6.69 14.60 -1.13
C ASP A 8 6.28 13.29 -0.45
N LEU A 9 7.20 12.69 0.30
CA LEU A 9 6.90 11.49 1.08
C LEU A 9 5.86 11.78 2.18
N LEU A 10 5.99 12.90 2.89
CA LEU A 10 5.02 13.28 3.92
C LEU A 10 3.66 13.60 3.30
N ARG A 11 3.61 14.35 2.19
CA ARG A 11 2.37 14.62 1.45
C ARG A 11 1.67 13.34 1.00
N PHE A 12 2.46 12.39 0.48
CA PHE A 12 1.93 11.08 0.09
C PHE A 12 1.31 10.35 1.29
N VAL A 13 1.99 10.30 2.44
CA VAL A 13 1.50 9.61 3.64
C VAL A 13 0.23 10.27 4.17
N GLU A 14 0.19 11.61 4.26
CA GLU A 14 -0.99 12.35 4.70
C GLU A 14 -2.20 12.06 3.79
N ARG A 15 -2.01 12.18 2.47
CA ARG A 15 -3.07 11.93 1.48
C ARG A 15 -3.55 10.47 1.51
N ALA A 16 -2.63 9.52 1.55
CA ALA A 16 -2.97 8.10 1.63
C ALA A 16 -3.70 7.76 2.94
N PHE A 17 -3.34 8.41 4.05
CA PHE A 17 -3.99 8.17 5.34
C PHE A 17 -5.41 8.76 5.38
N GLU A 18 -5.58 9.97 4.88
CA GLU A 18 -6.89 10.61 4.73
C GLU A 18 -7.82 9.73 3.88
N LEU A 19 -7.37 9.31 2.70
CA LEU A 19 -8.12 8.41 1.82
C LEU A 19 -8.47 7.09 2.53
N ALA A 20 -7.48 6.45 3.16
CA ALA A 20 -7.71 5.20 3.85
C ALA A 20 -8.71 5.33 5.01
N GLN A 21 -8.72 6.45 5.73
CA GLN A 21 -9.70 6.72 6.78
C GLN A 21 -11.13 6.91 6.24
N GLN A 22 -11.27 7.47 5.04
CA GLN A 22 -12.57 7.67 4.40
C GLN A 22 -13.19 6.37 3.88
N VAL A 23 -12.36 5.48 3.33
CA VAL A 23 -12.87 4.31 2.58
C VAL A 23 -12.73 2.97 3.31
N ILE A 24 -11.99 2.91 4.42
CA ILE A 24 -11.73 1.66 5.15
C ILE A 24 -12.22 1.76 6.59
N ALA A 25 -12.95 0.74 7.04
CA ALA A 25 -13.34 0.62 8.45
C ALA A 25 -12.10 0.61 9.35
N ARG A 26 -12.15 1.38 10.44
CA ARG A 26 -11.03 1.57 11.37
C ARG A 26 -10.47 0.26 11.94
N TYR A 27 -11.33 -0.72 12.22
CA TYR A 27 -10.98 -2.03 12.74
C TYR A 27 -11.71 -3.14 11.98
N SER A 28 -11.14 -4.34 11.93
CA SER A 28 -11.75 -5.50 11.27
C SER A 28 -12.91 -6.11 12.06
N SER A 29 -12.92 -5.95 13.39
CA SER A 29 -13.98 -6.43 14.26
C SER A 29 -14.03 -5.67 15.59
N LYS A 30 -15.12 -5.86 16.36
CA LYS A 30 -15.25 -5.30 17.72
C LYS A 30 -14.20 -5.85 18.70
N TYR A 31 -13.62 -7.02 18.41
CA TYR A 31 -12.60 -7.69 19.24
C TYR A 31 -11.17 -7.34 18.83
N SER A 32 -10.96 -6.44 17.88
CA SER A 32 -9.62 -6.03 17.45
C SER A 32 -8.83 -5.43 18.61
N LYS A 33 -7.55 -5.84 18.76
CA LYS A 33 -6.60 -5.19 19.67
C LYS A 33 -6.34 -3.77 19.13
N ARG A 34 -6.98 -2.76 19.68
CA ARG A 34 -7.00 -1.36 19.19
C ARG A 34 -5.64 -0.64 19.22
N ARG A 35 -4.51 -1.38 19.14
CA ARG A 35 -3.16 -0.82 19.13
C ARG A 35 -2.83 -0.11 17.81
N TYR A 36 -3.26 -0.71 16.69
CA TYR A 36 -3.13 -0.15 15.35
C TYR A 36 -4.46 -0.26 14.63
N ASN A 37 -4.77 0.71 13.79
CA ASN A 37 -5.97 0.65 12.95
C ASN A 37 -5.63 0.17 11.53
N ARG A 38 -6.65 -0.23 10.77
CA ARG A 38 -6.48 -0.70 9.38
C ARG A 38 -5.91 0.37 8.44
N PRO A 39 -6.38 1.64 8.47
CA PRO A 39 -5.75 2.72 7.71
C PRO A 39 -4.24 2.86 7.96
N GLN A 40 -3.78 2.81 9.20
CA GLN A 40 -2.34 2.86 9.53
C GLN A 40 -1.57 1.71 8.86
N HIS A 41 -2.07 0.48 8.95
CA HIS A 41 -1.45 -0.67 8.30
C HIS A 41 -1.38 -0.50 6.78
N VAL A 42 -2.48 -0.07 6.16
CA VAL A 42 -2.55 0.13 4.71
C VAL A 42 -1.54 1.16 4.25
N VAL A 43 -1.45 2.31 4.91
CA VAL A 43 -0.51 3.37 4.52
C VAL A 43 0.94 2.92 4.71
N LEU A 44 1.27 2.20 5.79
CA LEU A 44 2.61 1.63 5.95
C LEU A 44 2.94 0.61 4.85
N LEU A 45 1.96 -0.18 4.41
CA LEU A 45 2.14 -1.12 3.29
C LEU A 45 2.32 -0.37 1.96
N CYS A 46 1.55 0.69 1.70
CA CYS A 46 1.76 1.56 0.54
C CYS A 46 3.14 2.22 0.58
N LEU A 47 3.56 2.69 1.74
CA LEU A 47 4.89 3.29 1.94
C LEU A 47 6.00 2.28 1.66
N LYS A 48 5.85 1.01 2.10
CA LYS A 48 6.76 -0.09 1.78
C LYS A 48 6.95 -0.26 0.27
N VAL A 49 5.84 -0.28 -0.47
CA VAL A 49 5.86 -0.43 -1.94
C VAL A 49 6.51 0.79 -2.59
N LYS A 50 6.08 2.00 -2.22
CA LYS A 50 6.63 3.26 -2.74
C LYS A 50 8.14 3.37 -2.55
N LYS A 51 8.67 2.88 -1.43
CA LYS A 51 10.11 2.89 -1.13
C LYS A 51 10.85 1.65 -1.63
N THR A 52 10.15 0.68 -2.20
CA THR A 52 10.73 -0.58 -2.70
C THR A 52 11.59 -1.27 -1.62
N THR A 53 11.10 -1.26 -0.37
CA THR A 53 11.85 -1.72 0.79
C THR A 53 11.29 -2.98 1.43
N THR A 54 12.01 -3.60 2.35
CA THR A 54 11.55 -4.75 3.14
C THR A 54 10.74 -4.28 4.36
N TYR A 55 9.97 -5.19 5.01
CA TYR A 55 9.24 -4.86 6.23
C TYR A 55 10.18 -4.43 7.38
N ARG A 56 11.39 -5.01 7.47
CA ARG A 56 12.37 -4.67 8.51
C ARG A 56 12.94 -3.27 8.26
N ALA A 57 13.44 -3.02 7.06
CA ALA A 57 13.99 -1.73 6.71
C ALA A 57 12.95 -0.61 6.79
N LEU A 58 11.68 -0.87 6.38
CA LEU A 58 10.62 0.11 6.57
C LEU A 58 10.42 0.48 8.05
N VAL A 59 10.39 -0.52 8.93
CA VAL A 59 10.19 -0.27 10.38
C VAL A 59 11.34 0.55 10.94
N ASP A 60 12.59 0.20 10.60
CA ASP A 60 13.78 0.95 11.02
C ASP A 60 13.73 2.41 10.52
N GLU A 61 13.36 2.62 9.27
CA GLU A 61 13.20 3.96 8.71
C GLU A 61 12.07 4.77 9.41
N VAL A 62 10.92 4.15 9.68
CA VAL A 62 9.80 4.82 10.35
C VAL A 62 10.15 5.24 11.78
N ILE A 63 11.05 4.51 12.46
CA ILE A 63 11.58 4.90 13.77
C ILE A 63 12.27 6.28 13.67
N GLU A 64 13.02 6.52 12.61
CA GLU A 64 13.75 7.77 12.37
C GLU A 64 12.90 8.89 11.74
N MET A 65 11.62 8.61 11.42
CA MET A 65 10.74 9.56 10.73
C MET A 65 9.60 10.09 11.63
N PRO A 66 9.87 10.99 12.61
CA PRO A 66 8.87 11.45 13.57
C PRO A 66 7.69 12.16 12.90
N ARG A 67 7.90 12.88 11.79
CA ARG A 67 6.83 13.56 11.05
C ARG A 67 5.84 12.57 10.44
N ILE A 68 6.31 11.44 9.90
CA ILE A 68 5.47 10.38 9.34
C ILE A 68 4.71 9.67 10.47
N ARG A 69 5.37 9.38 11.59
CA ARG A 69 4.70 8.81 12.77
C ARG A 69 3.57 9.71 13.27
N GLY A 70 3.84 11.01 13.34
CA GLY A 70 2.83 12.02 13.72
C GLY A 70 1.65 12.06 12.74
N ALA A 71 1.92 12.10 11.43
CA ALA A 71 0.88 12.10 10.39
C ALA A 71 -0.01 10.85 10.45
N LEU A 72 0.55 9.70 10.81
CA LEU A 72 -0.19 8.44 10.96
C LEU A 72 -0.80 8.25 12.38
N ASN A 73 -0.58 9.17 13.31
CA ASN A 73 -0.97 9.03 14.72
C ASN A 73 -0.49 7.71 15.32
N LEU A 74 0.80 7.35 15.08
CA LEU A 74 1.40 6.14 15.58
C LEU A 74 1.98 6.36 16.99
N ASN A 75 1.30 5.84 18.02
CA ASN A 75 1.78 5.86 19.40
C ASN A 75 2.89 4.81 19.65
N SER A 76 2.97 3.81 18.81
CA SER A 76 4.00 2.77 18.86
C SER A 76 4.31 2.28 17.44
N ILE A 77 5.49 1.71 17.24
CA ILE A 77 5.90 1.19 15.93
C ILE A 77 5.47 -0.29 15.82
N PRO A 78 4.77 -0.69 14.73
CA PRO A 78 4.43 -2.09 14.53
C PRO A 78 5.67 -2.92 14.19
N ALA A 79 5.77 -4.12 14.75
CA ALA A 79 6.81 -5.06 14.37
C ALA A 79 6.68 -5.47 12.87
N PRO A 80 7.78 -5.82 12.19
CA PRO A 80 7.76 -6.28 10.80
C PRO A 80 6.76 -7.44 10.56
N SER A 81 6.70 -8.39 11.49
CA SER A 81 5.75 -9.50 11.45
C SER A 81 4.28 -9.06 11.56
N THR A 82 4.01 -7.95 12.27
CA THR A 82 2.67 -7.36 12.35
C THR A 82 2.21 -6.84 11.00
N LEU A 83 3.09 -6.13 10.28
CA LEU A 83 2.81 -5.61 8.94
C LEU A 83 2.63 -6.75 7.92
N CYS A 84 3.47 -7.78 7.98
CA CYS A 84 3.35 -8.96 7.13
C CYS A 84 2.00 -9.67 7.35
N LYS A 85 1.60 -9.90 8.61
CA LYS A 85 0.29 -10.48 8.95
C LYS A 85 -0.87 -9.56 8.56
N ALA A 86 -0.71 -8.25 8.69
CA ALA A 86 -1.72 -7.28 8.27
C ALA A 86 -1.94 -7.36 6.75
N PHE A 87 -0.88 -7.44 5.95
CA PHE A 87 -0.97 -7.62 4.51
C PHE A 87 -1.76 -8.88 4.13
N GLY A 88 -1.43 -10.03 4.73
CA GLY A 88 -2.13 -11.30 4.47
C GLY A 88 -3.61 -11.32 4.88
N ARG A 89 -4.04 -10.37 5.74
CA ARG A 89 -5.45 -10.24 6.18
C ARG A 89 -6.25 -9.20 5.40
N LEU A 90 -5.58 -8.38 4.59
CA LEU A 90 -6.26 -7.39 3.76
C LEU A 90 -6.80 -8.07 2.52
N GLU A 91 -8.10 -8.06 2.39
CA GLU A 91 -8.80 -8.60 1.22
C GLU A 91 -8.54 -7.74 -0.01
N MET A 92 -8.57 -8.34 -1.18
CA MET A 92 -8.41 -7.64 -2.46
C MET A 92 -9.44 -6.51 -2.64
N ALA A 93 -10.64 -6.68 -2.08
CA ALA A 93 -11.69 -5.65 -2.09
C ALA A 93 -11.21 -4.33 -1.47
N VAL A 94 -10.41 -4.38 -0.40
CA VAL A 94 -9.84 -3.18 0.25
C VAL A 94 -8.94 -2.41 -0.71
N TRP A 95 -8.08 -3.11 -1.44
CA TRP A 95 -7.17 -2.51 -2.42
C TRP A 95 -7.92 -1.89 -3.60
N ARG A 96 -8.99 -2.56 -4.07
CA ARG A 96 -9.86 -2.03 -5.14
C ARG A 96 -10.58 -0.76 -4.70
N VAL A 97 -11.11 -0.72 -3.48
CA VAL A 97 -11.78 0.47 -2.94
C VAL A 97 -10.80 1.64 -2.80
N LEU A 98 -9.57 1.37 -2.33
CA LEU A 98 -8.51 2.39 -2.25
C LEU A 98 -8.12 2.92 -3.63
N LEU A 99 -7.92 2.03 -4.60
CA LEU A 99 -7.61 2.42 -5.97
C LEU A 99 -8.72 3.31 -6.52
N ARG A 100 -9.98 2.88 -6.39
CA ARG A 100 -11.14 3.66 -6.83
C ARG A 100 -11.25 5.02 -6.11
N GLY A 101 -11.00 5.04 -4.79
CA GLY A 101 -10.99 6.28 -4.00
C GLY A 101 -9.87 7.24 -4.41
N SER A 102 -8.73 6.74 -4.88
CA SER A 102 -7.62 7.57 -5.34
C SER A 102 -7.94 8.33 -6.65
N LEU A 103 -8.94 7.88 -7.40
CA LEU A 103 -9.39 8.53 -8.63
C LEU A 103 -10.36 9.69 -8.38
N VAL A 104 -10.95 9.77 -7.18
CA VAL A 104 -11.92 10.81 -6.86
C VAL A 104 -11.24 12.17 -6.88
N GLY A 105 -11.77 13.07 -7.70
CA GLY A 105 -11.25 14.43 -7.87
C GLY A 105 -10.13 14.57 -8.91
N LEU A 106 -9.77 13.48 -9.63
CA LEU A 106 -8.93 13.58 -10.81
C LEU A 106 -9.80 14.00 -12.02
N ALA A 107 -9.33 14.99 -12.76
CA ALA A 107 -9.92 15.33 -14.05
C ALA A 107 -9.39 14.32 -15.09
N LEU A 108 -10.16 13.28 -15.35
CA LEU A 108 -9.87 12.30 -16.40
C LEU A 108 -10.24 12.90 -17.75
N ASP A 109 -9.38 12.77 -18.77
CA ASP A 109 -9.65 13.32 -20.11
C ASP A 109 -10.48 12.39 -21.00
N GLY A 110 -10.75 11.16 -20.50
CA GLY A 110 -11.54 10.16 -21.21
C GLY A 110 -10.79 9.38 -22.29
N VAL A 111 -9.51 9.70 -22.51
CA VAL A 111 -8.63 8.92 -23.40
C VAL A 111 -7.94 7.84 -22.59
N THR A 112 -8.23 6.59 -22.91
CA THR A 112 -7.71 5.44 -22.15
C THR A 112 -6.78 4.60 -22.99
N GLY A 113 -5.64 4.25 -22.40
CA GLY A 113 -4.72 3.23 -22.91
C GLY A 113 -4.96 1.89 -22.22
N ILE A 114 -4.82 0.80 -22.97
CA ILE A 114 -4.83 -0.57 -22.41
C ILE A 114 -3.40 -1.10 -22.49
N ASP A 115 -2.84 -1.47 -21.36
CA ASP A 115 -1.53 -2.12 -21.29
C ASP A 115 -1.66 -3.48 -20.62
N ALA A 116 -0.89 -4.44 -21.11
CA ALA A 116 -0.81 -5.79 -20.56
C ALA A 116 0.63 -6.10 -20.17
N SER A 117 0.87 -6.17 -18.88
CA SER A 117 2.20 -6.50 -18.33
C SER A 117 2.22 -7.90 -17.75
N GLY A 118 3.32 -8.64 -18.02
CA GLY A 118 3.63 -9.90 -17.39
C GLY A 118 4.48 -9.68 -16.15
N PHE A 119 4.04 -10.23 -15.01
CA PHE A 119 4.84 -10.25 -13.78
C PHE A 119 5.44 -11.64 -13.59
N GLU A 120 6.75 -11.71 -13.56
CA GLU A 120 7.44 -12.95 -13.21
C GLU A 120 7.35 -13.20 -11.71
N ARG A 121 7.23 -14.46 -11.32
CA ARG A 121 7.37 -14.87 -9.91
C ARG A 121 8.84 -14.87 -9.49
N ALA A 122 9.46 -13.73 -9.46
CA ALA A 122 10.88 -13.54 -9.20
C ALA A 122 11.38 -14.09 -7.85
N HIS A 123 10.49 -14.49 -6.93
CA HIS A 123 10.85 -14.90 -5.57
C HIS A 123 10.43 -16.32 -5.18
N ALA A 124 9.85 -17.08 -6.10
CA ALA A 124 9.66 -18.50 -5.85
C ALA A 124 10.99 -19.24 -6.11
N SER A 125 11.60 -19.82 -5.07
CA SER A 125 12.79 -20.65 -5.27
C SER A 125 12.48 -21.75 -6.27
N ALA A 126 13.47 -22.14 -7.10
CA ALA A 126 13.33 -23.24 -8.05
C ALA A 126 12.85 -24.54 -7.36
N HIS A 127 13.24 -24.73 -6.11
CA HIS A 127 12.82 -25.86 -5.27
C HIS A 127 11.31 -25.79 -4.93
N TYR A 128 10.77 -24.61 -4.63
CA TYR A 128 9.34 -24.42 -4.34
C TYR A 128 8.48 -24.64 -5.57
N THR A 129 8.90 -24.11 -6.72
CA THR A 129 8.23 -24.27 -8.01
C THR A 129 8.17 -25.76 -8.42
N LYS A 130 9.27 -26.49 -8.25
CA LYS A 130 9.35 -27.92 -8.54
C LYS A 130 8.48 -28.76 -7.61
N ARG A 131 8.43 -28.44 -6.31
CA ARG A 131 7.66 -29.17 -5.29
C ARG A 131 6.15 -28.96 -5.43
N THR A 132 5.71 -27.80 -5.88
CA THR A 132 4.27 -27.48 -6.01
C THR A 132 3.71 -27.76 -7.40
N SER A 133 4.55 -28.27 -8.33
CA SER A 133 4.17 -28.53 -9.74
C SER A 133 3.48 -27.35 -10.42
N LEU A 134 3.83 -26.12 -10.01
CA LEU A 134 3.24 -24.91 -10.56
C LEU A 134 3.75 -24.68 -11.98
N THR A 135 2.86 -24.87 -12.95
CA THR A 135 3.13 -24.62 -14.37
C THR A 135 3.04 -23.16 -14.77
N ILE A 136 2.40 -22.31 -13.94
CA ILE A 136 2.23 -20.88 -14.23
C ILE A 136 3.42 -20.11 -13.68
N GLN A 137 4.31 -19.70 -14.59
CA GLN A 137 5.50 -18.91 -14.25
C GLN A 137 5.26 -17.39 -14.30
N GLN A 138 4.24 -16.94 -15.02
CA GLN A 138 3.94 -15.53 -15.24
C GLN A 138 2.49 -15.21 -14.89
N LEU A 139 2.29 -14.08 -14.24
CA LEU A 139 0.97 -13.48 -14.03
C LEU A 139 0.79 -12.36 -15.06
N LYS A 140 -0.17 -12.49 -15.97
CA LYS A 140 -0.56 -11.38 -16.85
C LYS A 140 -1.58 -10.50 -16.14
N THR A 141 -1.34 -9.20 -16.17
CA THR A 141 -2.28 -8.19 -15.69
C THR A 141 -2.54 -7.20 -16.80
N THR A 142 -3.80 -6.97 -17.12
CA THR A 142 -4.22 -5.91 -18.03
C THR A 142 -4.68 -4.73 -17.21
N LEU A 143 -4.15 -3.55 -17.52
CA LEU A 143 -4.48 -2.29 -16.88
C LEU A 143 -5.15 -1.36 -17.89
N LEU A 144 -6.20 -0.70 -17.45
CA LEU A 144 -6.79 0.43 -18.15
C LEU A 144 -6.27 1.69 -17.50
N VAL A 145 -5.66 2.58 -18.28
CA VAL A 145 -4.96 3.77 -17.77
C VAL A 145 -5.48 4.99 -18.49
N ASP A 146 -5.83 6.04 -17.75
CA ASP A 146 -6.07 7.37 -18.31
C ASP A 146 -4.76 7.99 -18.76
N THR A 147 -4.67 8.39 -20.02
CA THR A 147 -3.40 8.81 -20.64
C THR A 147 -2.90 10.18 -20.19
N ALA A 148 -3.79 11.06 -19.74
CA ALA A 148 -3.42 12.38 -19.25
C ALA A 148 -2.88 12.36 -17.82
N THR A 149 -3.50 11.58 -16.96
CA THR A 149 -3.17 11.53 -15.52
C THR A 149 -2.31 10.34 -15.13
N ASN A 150 -2.14 9.34 -16.02
CA ASN A 150 -1.56 8.03 -15.74
C ASN A 150 -2.29 7.28 -14.60
N ALA A 151 -3.55 7.59 -14.39
CA ALA A 151 -4.36 6.93 -13.37
C ALA A 151 -4.82 5.56 -13.86
N VAL A 152 -4.70 4.55 -13.02
CA VAL A 152 -5.25 3.20 -13.28
C VAL A 152 -6.73 3.22 -12.93
N LEU A 153 -7.58 2.88 -13.92
CA LEU A 153 -9.05 2.93 -13.84
C LEU A 153 -9.67 1.61 -13.35
#